data_e65ace6d6fe0e1644d4bdc07cbf3f676
#
_entry.id   e65ace6d6fe0e1644d4bdc07cbf3f676
#
_cell.length_a   1.000
_cell.length_b   1.000
_cell.length_c   1.000
_cell.angle_alpha   90.00
_cell.angle_beta   90.00
_cell.angle_gamma   90.00
#
_symmetry.space_group_name_H-M   'P 1'
#
loop_
_entity.id
_entity.type
_entity.pdbx_description
1 polymer ?
#
loop_
_entity_poly.entity_id
_entity_poly.type
_entity_poly.pdbx_seq_one_letter_code
_entity_poly.pdbx_strand_id
1 'polypeptide(L)'
;MHTTAKKVLLVDDEIGTLEVMGTLLEAQGFSVGFAASSRDARRQLESTPFDAVVSDVMFDGHPEGTQILAMTREVRPEAIVILMTGYPQIDGAVAAIKDGAVDYLQKPVDSSVLGATIHRALRERDLRGQQEEFTFQSMVDILSDLVSQTIERVDPYTAGHGERTRKYCREIASGLGLDRVTTERLELAAIAHDYGKIYLDDLGFLTKKGPLTSAEYKEVQRHPEVGATKLGDHRELKDVCRFVAEHHERWDGAGYPLRLKGKEISAAGRILGVVEVFDSLTTKRSYKNPWSLDKTIDFFEAQSGKAFEPEVLDTFLRQLETQGAAWLNAPQRDLEAAGIAPAADVGDGTRQA
;
A
#
# COMPACT_ATOMS: atom_id res chain seq x y z
N MET A 1 -12.30 -13.93 17.66
CA MET A 1 -12.44 -13.31 16.33
C MET A 1 -13.69 -13.89 15.68
N HIS A 2 -14.75 -13.10 15.48
CA HIS A 2 -15.92 -13.55 14.73
C HIS A 2 -15.52 -13.60 13.25
N THR A 3 -15.23 -14.78 12.75
CA THR A 3 -15.09 -15.00 11.30
C THR A 3 -16.46 -14.76 10.68
N THR A 4 -16.62 -13.73 9.88
CA THR A 4 -17.83 -13.47 9.10
C THR A 4 -18.11 -14.69 8.22
N ALA A 5 -19.35 -15.20 8.20
CA ALA A 5 -19.72 -16.33 7.38
C ALA A 5 -19.43 -16.02 5.89
N LYS A 6 -18.78 -16.96 5.20
CA LYS A 6 -18.49 -16.84 3.75
C LYS A 6 -19.79 -16.86 2.97
N LYS A 7 -19.94 -15.97 1.99
CA LYS A 7 -21.15 -15.79 1.19
C LYS A 7 -21.09 -16.59 -0.09
N VAL A 8 -22.10 -17.43 -0.32
CA VAL A 8 -22.23 -18.28 -1.51
C VAL A 8 -23.48 -17.91 -2.29
N LEU A 9 -23.38 -17.67 -3.57
CA LEU A 9 -24.51 -17.53 -4.48
C LEU A 9 -24.79 -18.88 -5.15
N LEU A 10 -25.98 -19.42 -4.94
CA LEU A 10 -26.49 -20.57 -5.67
C LEU A 10 -27.31 -20.11 -6.87
N VAL A 11 -27.03 -20.66 -8.06
CA VAL A 11 -27.70 -20.31 -9.30
C VAL A 11 -28.22 -21.58 -9.97
N ASP A 12 -29.54 -21.74 -10.03
CA ASP A 12 -30.23 -22.91 -10.61
C ASP A 12 -31.67 -22.48 -10.94
N ASP A 13 -32.24 -22.92 -12.05
CA ASP A 13 -33.63 -22.63 -12.42
C ASP A 13 -34.64 -23.47 -11.63
N GLU A 14 -34.20 -24.55 -11.00
CA GLU A 14 -35.02 -25.38 -10.16
C GLU A 14 -35.05 -24.86 -8.69
N ILE A 15 -36.11 -24.12 -8.33
CA ILE A 15 -36.25 -23.48 -7.01
C ILE A 15 -36.13 -24.51 -5.87
N GLY A 16 -36.69 -25.71 -6.04
CA GLY A 16 -36.60 -26.76 -5.03
C GLY A 16 -35.15 -27.20 -4.74
N THR A 17 -34.33 -27.27 -5.77
CA THR A 17 -32.89 -27.55 -5.66
C THR A 17 -32.17 -26.42 -4.90
N LEU A 18 -32.48 -25.16 -5.21
CA LEU A 18 -31.91 -23.99 -4.50
C LEU A 18 -32.25 -24.04 -3.00
N GLU A 19 -33.51 -24.26 -2.63
CA GLU A 19 -33.94 -24.27 -1.23
C GLU A 19 -33.27 -25.39 -0.42
N VAL A 20 -33.21 -26.60 -0.97
CA VAL A 20 -32.59 -27.76 -0.30
C VAL A 20 -31.09 -27.57 -0.15
N MET A 21 -30.37 -27.21 -1.24
CA MET A 21 -28.93 -26.99 -1.19
C MET A 21 -28.58 -25.81 -0.32
N GLY A 22 -29.36 -24.73 -0.36
CA GLY A 22 -29.13 -23.55 0.46
C GLY A 22 -29.21 -23.89 1.95
N THR A 23 -30.28 -24.55 2.38
CA THR A 23 -30.45 -25.00 3.78
C THR A 23 -29.26 -25.86 4.25
N LEU A 24 -28.79 -26.77 3.39
CA LEU A 24 -27.67 -27.65 3.73
C LEU A 24 -26.33 -26.92 3.81
N LEU A 25 -26.09 -25.91 2.97
CA LEU A 25 -24.89 -25.06 3.03
C LEU A 25 -24.94 -24.09 4.22
N GLU A 26 -26.12 -23.56 4.55
CA GLU A 26 -26.28 -22.72 5.75
C GLU A 26 -25.99 -23.50 7.04
N ALA A 27 -26.40 -24.76 7.09
CA ALA A 27 -26.06 -25.66 8.20
C ALA A 27 -24.53 -25.92 8.32
N GLN A 28 -23.78 -25.71 7.26
CA GLN A 28 -22.32 -25.79 7.23
C GLN A 28 -21.63 -24.44 7.49
N GLY A 29 -22.38 -23.37 7.82
CA GLY A 29 -21.86 -22.07 8.21
C GLY A 29 -21.67 -21.07 7.08
N PHE A 30 -22.20 -21.33 5.89
CA PHE A 30 -22.24 -20.36 4.79
C PHE A 30 -23.43 -19.40 4.93
N SER A 31 -23.31 -18.21 4.35
CA SER A 31 -24.45 -17.32 4.10
C SER A 31 -24.84 -17.46 2.63
N VAL A 32 -26.06 -17.90 2.34
CA VAL A 32 -26.46 -18.29 0.99
C VAL A 32 -27.39 -17.27 0.35
N GLY A 33 -27.08 -16.85 -0.87
CA GLY A 33 -27.96 -16.11 -1.77
C GLY A 33 -28.46 -17.03 -2.88
N PHE A 34 -29.60 -16.69 -3.46
CA PHE A 34 -30.25 -17.50 -4.49
C PHE A 34 -30.51 -16.69 -5.76
N ALA A 35 -30.31 -17.30 -6.92
CA ALA A 35 -30.67 -16.73 -8.21
C ALA A 35 -31.27 -17.84 -9.10
N ALA A 36 -32.46 -17.59 -9.65
CA ALA A 36 -33.16 -18.54 -10.52
C ALA A 36 -32.93 -18.25 -12.03
N SER A 37 -32.06 -17.32 -12.36
CA SER A 37 -31.72 -16.96 -13.75
C SER A 37 -30.40 -16.20 -13.81
N SER A 38 -29.78 -16.16 -15.01
CA SER A 38 -28.57 -15.37 -15.26
C SER A 38 -28.77 -13.87 -14.97
N ARG A 39 -29.96 -13.33 -15.25
CA ARG A 39 -30.28 -11.94 -14.95
C ARG A 39 -30.33 -11.67 -13.45
N ASP A 40 -30.90 -12.58 -12.68
CA ASP A 40 -30.98 -12.47 -11.24
C ASP A 40 -29.59 -12.63 -10.61
N ALA A 41 -28.79 -13.56 -11.10
CA ALA A 41 -27.42 -13.76 -10.69
C ALA A 41 -26.57 -12.48 -10.87
N ARG A 42 -26.70 -11.78 -12.03
CA ARG A 42 -26.00 -10.50 -12.26
C ARG A 42 -26.39 -9.46 -11.23
N ARG A 43 -27.67 -9.27 -10.99
CA ARG A 43 -28.18 -8.32 -10.00
C ARG A 43 -27.64 -8.60 -8.59
N GLN A 44 -27.61 -9.88 -8.21
CA GLN A 44 -27.07 -10.32 -6.92
C GLN A 44 -25.56 -10.04 -6.81
N LEU A 45 -24.79 -10.37 -7.85
CA LEU A 45 -23.36 -10.15 -7.89
C LEU A 45 -22.98 -8.66 -7.84
N GLU A 46 -23.77 -7.80 -8.49
CA GLU A 46 -23.55 -6.35 -8.47
C GLU A 46 -23.83 -5.74 -7.08
N SER A 47 -24.83 -6.25 -6.36
CA SER A 47 -25.28 -5.72 -5.08
C SER A 47 -24.57 -6.32 -3.87
N THR A 48 -24.09 -7.56 -3.96
CA THR A 48 -23.56 -8.30 -2.83
C THR A 48 -22.18 -8.91 -3.15
N PRO A 49 -21.19 -8.75 -2.26
CA PRO A 49 -19.90 -9.40 -2.42
C PRO A 49 -19.97 -10.87 -2.01
N PHE A 50 -20.18 -11.77 -2.97
CA PHE A 50 -20.11 -13.20 -2.76
C PHE A 50 -18.67 -13.71 -2.83
N ASP A 51 -18.32 -14.66 -1.94
CA ASP A 51 -17.03 -15.35 -1.95
C ASP A 51 -16.98 -16.50 -2.96
N ALA A 52 -18.13 -17.11 -3.22
CA ALA A 52 -18.29 -18.24 -4.14
C ALA A 52 -19.59 -18.15 -4.93
N VAL A 53 -19.59 -18.64 -6.14
CA VAL A 53 -20.77 -18.87 -6.98
C VAL A 53 -20.82 -20.35 -7.34
N VAL A 54 -21.94 -20.97 -7.10
CA VAL A 54 -22.23 -22.36 -7.48
C VAL A 54 -23.39 -22.33 -8.46
N SER A 55 -23.16 -22.72 -9.70
CA SER A 55 -24.15 -22.60 -10.77
C SER A 55 -24.41 -23.91 -11.47
N ASP A 56 -25.67 -24.18 -11.77
CA ASP A 56 -25.96 -25.18 -12.82
C ASP A 56 -25.35 -24.71 -14.14
N VAL A 57 -24.95 -25.67 -14.96
CA VAL A 57 -24.50 -25.44 -16.34
C VAL A 57 -25.69 -25.22 -17.27
N MET A 58 -26.82 -25.90 -17.02
CA MET A 58 -27.97 -25.92 -17.90
C MET A 58 -29.16 -25.22 -17.25
N PHE A 59 -29.72 -24.21 -17.90
CA PHE A 59 -30.95 -23.51 -17.50
C PHE A 59 -31.98 -23.71 -18.60
N ASP A 60 -33.14 -24.25 -18.26
CA ASP A 60 -34.22 -24.54 -19.24
C ASP A 60 -33.71 -25.21 -20.53
N GLY A 61 -32.70 -26.08 -20.41
CA GLY A 61 -32.07 -26.77 -21.56
C GLY A 61 -31.03 -25.96 -22.34
N HIS A 62 -30.66 -24.76 -21.88
CA HIS A 62 -29.64 -23.89 -22.48
C HIS A 62 -28.36 -23.83 -21.61
N PRO A 63 -27.14 -23.84 -22.22
CA PRO A 63 -25.87 -23.83 -21.47
C PRO A 63 -25.51 -22.43 -20.97
N GLU A 64 -26.27 -21.90 -20.00
CA GLU A 64 -26.04 -20.56 -19.46
C GLU A 64 -24.97 -20.50 -18.35
N GLY A 65 -24.58 -21.64 -17.77
CA GLY A 65 -23.59 -21.67 -16.68
C GLY A 65 -22.23 -21.11 -17.05
N THR A 66 -21.81 -21.23 -18.33
CA THR A 66 -20.59 -20.61 -18.83
C THR A 66 -20.71 -19.08 -18.89
N GLN A 67 -21.93 -18.56 -19.13
CA GLN A 67 -22.20 -17.11 -19.09
C GLN A 67 -22.13 -16.60 -17.64
N ILE A 68 -22.64 -17.38 -16.66
CA ILE A 68 -22.51 -17.07 -15.23
C ILE A 68 -21.03 -17.00 -14.81
N LEU A 69 -20.19 -17.93 -15.30
CA LEU A 69 -18.75 -17.92 -15.05
C LEU A 69 -18.10 -16.64 -15.59
N ALA A 70 -18.34 -16.32 -16.87
CA ALA A 70 -17.80 -15.12 -17.51
C ALA A 70 -18.25 -13.84 -16.79
N MET A 71 -19.54 -13.74 -16.47
CA MET A 71 -20.13 -12.63 -15.75
C MET A 71 -19.57 -12.49 -14.34
N THR A 72 -19.39 -13.59 -13.62
CA THR A 72 -18.80 -13.56 -12.26
C THR A 72 -17.38 -13.01 -12.30
N ARG A 73 -16.59 -13.41 -13.30
CA ARG A 73 -15.23 -12.88 -13.48
C ARG A 73 -15.18 -11.40 -13.83
N GLU A 74 -16.19 -10.91 -14.56
CA GLU A 74 -16.31 -9.48 -14.88
C GLU A 74 -16.67 -8.64 -13.63
N VAL A 75 -17.66 -9.11 -12.85
CA VAL A 75 -18.26 -8.33 -11.75
C VAL A 75 -17.55 -8.57 -10.42
N ARG A 76 -17.10 -9.81 -10.18
CA ARG A 76 -16.46 -10.26 -8.93
C ARG A 76 -15.29 -11.21 -9.24
N PRO A 77 -14.16 -10.70 -9.76
CA PRO A 77 -13.03 -11.52 -10.18
C PRO A 77 -12.45 -12.38 -9.05
N GLU A 78 -12.63 -11.96 -7.79
CA GLU A 78 -12.16 -12.69 -6.59
C GLU A 78 -13.08 -13.85 -6.18
N ALA A 79 -14.32 -13.90 -6.69
CA ALA A 79 -15.23 -14.99 -6.33
C ALA A 79 -14.82 -16.28 -7.05
N ILE A 80 -14.79 -17.39 -6.30
CA ILE A 80 -14.60 -18.71 -6.92
C ILE A 80 -15.90 -19.16 -7.60
N VAL A 81 -15.78 -19.87 -8.72
CA VAL A 81 -16.93 -20.41 -9.45
C VAL A 81 -16.84 -21.92 -9.52
N ILE A 82 -17.90 -22.62 -9.10
CA ILE A 82 -18.08 -24.06 -9.21
C ILE A 82 -19.29 -24.29 -10.10
N LEU A 83 -19.12 -25.11 -11.13
CA LEU A 83 -20.21 -25.48 -12.02
C LEU A 83 -20.75 -26.87 -11.69
N MET A 84 -22.07 -27.06 -11.79
CA MET A 84 -22.74 -28.32 -11.57
C MET A 84 -23.46 -28.74 -12.86
N THR A 85 -23.50 -30.02 -13.18
CA THR A 85 -24.18 -30.52 -14.38
C THR A 85 -24.80 -31.89 -14.17
N GLY A 86 -25.97 -32.10 -14.77
CA GLY A 86 -26.58 -33.44 -14.89
C GLY A 86 -25.99 -34.30 -15.99
N TYR A 87 -25.28 -33.69 -16.94
CA TYR A 87 -24.72 -34.38 -18.13
C TYR A 87 -23.22 -34.03 -18.31
N PRO A 88 -22.34 -34.69 -17.54
CA PRO A 88 -20.93 -34.39 -17.58
C PRO A 88 -20.34 -34.80 -18.94
N GLN A 89 -19.73 -33.84 -19.63
CA GLN A 89 -18.92 -34.06 -20.82
C GLN A 89 -17.49 -33.63 -20.52
N ILE A 90 -16.50 -34.45 -20.87
CA ILE A 90 -15.10 -34.17 -20.58
C ILE A 90 -14.67 -32.85 -21.20
N ASP A 91 -15.04 -32.61 -22.47
CA ASP A 91 -14.69 -31.36 -23.17
C ASP A 91 -15.30 -30.13 -22.52
N GLY A 92 -16.53 -30.22 -22.00
CA GLY A 92 -17.21 -29.14 -21.27
C GLY A 92 -16.52 -28.82 -19.94
N ALA A 93 -16.13 -29.87 -19.19
CA ALA A 93 -15.40 -29.70 -17.94
C ALA A 93 -14.02 -29.07 -18.17
N VAL A 94 -13.28 -29.52 -19.17
CA VAL A 94 -11.96 -28.97 -19.54
C VAL A 94 -12.08 -27.50 -19.97
N ALA A 95 -13.10 -27.16 -20.76
CA ALA A 95 -13.36 -25.78 -21.16
C ALA A 95 -13.66 -24.90 -19.94
N ALA A 96 -14.59 -25.34 -19.06
CA ALA A 96 -14.96 -24.61 -17.86
C ALA A 96 -13.76 -24.32 -16.93
N ILE A 97 -12.89 -25.30 -16.71
CA ILE A 97 -11.67 -25.13 -15.90
C ILE A 97 -10.68 -24.17 -16.58
N LYS A 98 -10.50 -24.26 -17.91
CA LYS A 98 -9.67 -23.29 -18.67
C LYS A 98 -10.21 -21.86 -18.59
N ASP A 99 -11.54 -21.71 -18.63
CA ASP A 99 -12.21 -20.42 -18.49
C ASP A 99 -12.24 -19.96 -17.03
N GLY A 100 -11.76 -20.82 -16.11
CA GLY A 100 -11.43 -20.55 -14.72
C GLY A 100 -12.47 -20.92 -13.70
N ALA A 101 -13.37 -21.82 -13.98
CA ALA A 101 -14.08 -22.53 -12.92
C ALA A 101 -13.06 -23.26 -12.04
N VAL A 102 -13.30 -23.24 -10.72
CA VAL A 102 -12.42 -23.93 -9.77
C VAL A 102 -12.72 -25.43 -9.72
N ASP A 103 -13.97 -25.78 -9.98
CA ASP A 103 -14.39 -27.18 -10.03
C ASP A 103 -15.63 -27.36 -10.92
N TYR A 104 -15.87 -28.60 -11.33
CA TYR A 104 -16.98 -28.98 -12.18
C TYR A 104 -17.59 -30.28 -11.65
N LEU A 105 -18.78 -30.22 -11.03
CA LEU A 105 -19.38 -31.31 -10.28
C LEU A 105 -20.55 -31.94 -11.04
N GLN A 106 -20.66 -33.26 -10.96
CA GLN A 106 -21.79 -34.00 -11.54
C GLN A 106 -22.96 -34.05 -10.57
N LYS A 107 -24.17 -33.66 -11.01
CA LYS A 107 -25.42 -33.88 -10.28
C LYS A 107 -25.82 -35.38 -10.31
N PRO A 108 -26.40 -35.92 -9.24
CA PRO A 108 -26.72 -35.26 -7.95
C PRO A 108 -25.48 -35.02 -7.11
N VAL A 109 -25.31 -33.80 -6.60
CA VAL A 109 -24.17 -33.42 -5.75
C VAL A 109 -24.53 -33.58 -4.29
N ASP A 110 -23.76 -34.37 -3.55
CA ASP A 110 -23.86 -34.42 -2.10
C ASP A 110 -23.45 -33.08 -1.50
N SER A 111 -24.31 -32.56 -0.60
CA SER A 111 -24.04 -31.25 0.02
C SER A 111 -22.76 -31.21 0.84
N SER A 112 -22.35 -32.34 1.42
CA SER A 112 -21.09 -32.43 2.17
C SER A 112 -19.88 -32.33 1.23
N VAL A 113 -19.99 -32.92 0.03
CA VAL A 113 -18.96 -32.80 -1.03
C VAL A 113 -18.91 -31.39 -1.54
N LEU A 114 -20.05 -30.76 -1.81
CA LEU A 114 -20.09 -29.37 -2.29
C LEU A 114 -19.49 -28.40 -1.26
N GLY A 115 -19.92 -28.50 0.02
CA GLY A 115 -19.40 -27.65 1.07
C GLY A 115 -17.90 -27.83 1.28
N ALA A 116 -17.39 -29.07 1.28
CA ALA A 116 -15.96 -29.37 1.35
C ALA A 116 -15.20 -28.77 0.17
N THR A 117 -15.75 -28.87 -1.05
CA THR A 117 -15.15 -28.26 -2.26
C THR A 117 -15.09 -26.73 -2.16
N ILE A 118 -16.18 -26.08 -1.72
CA ILE A 118 -16.19 -24.63 -1.50
C ILE A 118 -15.13 -24.24 -0.47
N HIS A 119 -15.11 -24.91 0.71
CA HIS A 119 -14.12 -24.63 1.74
C HIS A 119 -12.68 -24.83 1.29
N ARG A 120 -12.40 -25.89 0.50
CA ARG A 120 -11.06 -26.14 -0.06
C ARG A 120 -10.66 -25.01 -1.00
N ALA A 121 -11.53 -24.68 -1.96
CA ALA A 121 -11.25 -23.68 -2.98
C ALA A 121 -11.07 -22.26 -2.38
N LEU A 122 -11.88 -21.89 -1.40
CA LEU A 122 -11.73 -20.62 -0.68
C LEU A 122 -10.39 -20.55 0.08
N ARG A 123 -9.99 -21.64 0.76
CA ARG A 123 -8.69 -21.71 1.44
C ARG A 123 -7.52 -21.60 0.46
N GLU A 124 -7.58 -22.30 -0.68
CA GLU A 124 -6.54 -22.24 -1.70
C GLU A 124 -6.41 -20.83 -2.29
N ARG A 125 -7.53 -20.15 -2.56
CA ARG A 125 -7.57 -18.74 -2.98
C ARG A 125 -6.93 -17.83 -1.94
N ASP A 126 -7.36 -17.95 -0.67
CA ASP A 126 -6.90 -17.10 0.42
C ASP A 126 -5.40 -17.31 0.69
N LEU A 127 -4.89 -18.57 0.62
CA LEU A 127 -3.47 -18.89 0.75
C LEU A 127 -2.64 -18.35 -0.43
N ARG A 128 -3.15 -18.45 -1.66
CA ARG A 128 -2.46 -17.89 -2.85
C ARG A 128 -2.33 -16.38 -2.73
N GLY A 129 -3.43 -15.68 -2.37
CA GLY A 129 -3.40 -14.24 -2.16
C GLY A 129 -2.40 -13.82 -1.08
N GLN A 130 -2.35 -14.54 0.05
CA GLN A 130 -1.37 -14.28 1.12
C GLN A 130 0.07 -14.53 0.66
N GLN A 131 0.32 -15.54 -0.14
CA GLN A 131 1.65 -15.85 -0.66
C GLN A 131 2.11 -14.81 -1.69
N GLU A 132 1.22 -14.37 -2.58
CA GLU A 132 1.50 -13.32 -3.56
C GLU A 132 1.77 -11.97 -2.86
N GLU A 133 0.98 -11.60 -1.87
CA GLU A 133 1.16 -10.38 -1.06
C GLU A 133 2.47 -10.44 -0.25
N PHE A 134 2.78 -11.57 0.38
CA PHE A 134 4.05 -11.76 1.10
C PHE A 134 5.25 -11.66 0.16
N THR A 135 5.19 -12.27 -1.01
CA THR A 135 6.28 -12.22 -2.01
C THR A 135 6.48 -10.79 -2.51
N PHE A 136 5.41 -10.07 -2.85
CA PHE A 136 5.47 -8.68 -3.27
C PHE A 136 6.04 -7.78 -2.18
N GLN A 137 5.54 -7.90 -0.94
CA GLN A 137 6.02 -7.10 0.18
C GLN A 137 7.50 -7.36 0.45
N SER A 138 7.95 -8.63 0.42
CA SER A 138 9.35 -8.98 0.59
C SER A 138 10.25 -8.38 -0.50
N MET A 139 9.78 -8.34 -1.74
CA MET A 139 10.52 -7.68 -2.84
C MET A 139 10.59 -6.17 -2.63
N VAL A 140 9.51 -5.54 -2.21
CA VAL A 140 9.50 -4.10 -1.89
C VAL A 140 10.49 -3.80 -0.77
N ASP A 141 10.51 -4.62 0.29
CA ASP A 141 11.43 -4.42 1.41
C ASP A 141 12.90 -4.58 0.99
N ILE A 142 13.22 -5.59 0.15
CA ILE A 142 14.59 -5.78 -0.38
C ILE A 142 15.01 -4.59 -1.28
N LEU A 143 14.14 -4.15 -2.20
CA LEU A 143 14.43 -3.02 -3.07
C LEU A 143 14.58 -1.72 -2.26
N SER A 144 13.75 -1.55 -1.23
CA SER A 144 13.84 -0.43 -0.31
C SER A 144 15.18 -0.37 0.41
N ASP A 145 15.65 -1.51 0.90
CA ASP A 145 16.97 -1.65 1.52
C ASP A 145 18.11 -1.29 0.54
N LEU A 146 18.03 -1.77 -0.70
CA LEU A 146 19.05 -1.48 -1.72
C LEU A 146 19.08 0.01 -2.09
N VAL A 147 17.93 0.64 -2.24
CA VAL A 147 17.83 2.09 -2.52
C VAL A 147 18.38 2.88 -1.33
N SER A 148 17.95 2.58 -0.10
CA SER A 148 18.44 3.24 1.11
C SER A 148 19.95 3.12 1.24
N GLN A 149 20.52 1.93 1.11
CA GLN A 149 21.96 1.71 1.17
C GLN A 149 22.72 2.49 0.07
N THR A 150 22.13 2.65 -1.11
CA THR A 150 22.74 3.43 -2.19
C THR A 150 22.78 4.91 -1.85
N ILE A 151 21.70 5.45 -1.28
CA ILE A 151 21.62 6.84 -0.82
C ILE A 151 22.58 7.07 0.36
N GLU A 152 22.59 6.17 1.32
CA GLU A 152 23.46 6.21 2.52
C GLU A 152 24.97 6.25 2.16
N ARG A 153 25.37 5.64 1.05
CA ARG A 153 26.77 5.71 0.56
C ARG A 153 27.17 7.10 0.11
N VAL A 154 26.21 7.88 -0.39
CA VAL A 154 26.43 9.24 -0.90
C VAL A 154 26.19 10.27 0.20
N ASP A 155 25.14 10.05 1.00
CA ASP A 155 24.78 10.89 2.14
C ASP A 155 24.66 10.00 3.41
N PRO A 156 25.77 9.74 4.14
CA PRO A 156 25.77 8.87 5.31
C PRO A 156 24.84 9.35 6.45
N TYR A 157 24.40 10.61 6.39
CA TYR A 157 23.48 11.15 7.40
C TYR A 157 22.03 10.68 7.20
N THR A 158 21.75 9.96 6.13
CA THR A 158 20.43 9.37 5.85
C THR A 158 20.31 7.93 6.33
N ALA A 159 21.30 7.40 7.09
CA ALA A 159 21.26 6.03 7.60
C ALA A 159 19.97 5.74 8.39
N GLY A 160 19.19 4.75 7.91
CA GLY A 160 17.89 4.38 8.47
C GLY A 160 16.79 5.43 8.33
N HIS A 161 17.06 6.55 7.68
CA HIS A 161 16.09 7.62 7.44
C HIS A 161 14.90 7.14 6.59
N GLY A 162 15.16 6.47 5.49
CA GLY A 162 14.13 5.95 4.59
C GLY A 162 13.11 5.05 5.30
N GLU A 163 13.56 4.17 6.19
CA GLU A 163 12.68 3.27 6.96
C GLU A 163 11.86 4.02 8.00
N ARG A 164 12.47 4.99 8.70
CA ARG A 164 11.74 5.83 9.67
C ARG A 164 10.70 6.70 8.98
N THR A 165 11.05 7.37 7.88
CA THR A 165 10.12 8.22 7.12
C THR A 165 8.99 7.40 6.53
N ARG A 166 9.25 6.21 6.00
CA ARG A 166 8.23 5.25 5.55
C ARG A 166 7.21 4.95 6.65
N LYS A 167 7.69 4.59 7.85
CA LYS A 167 6.82 4.29 8.99
C LYS A 167 5.94 5.48 9.37
N TYR A 168 6.53 6.66 9.53
CA TYR A 168 5.79 7.85 9.92
C TYR A 168 4.76 8.26 8.86
N CYS A 169 5.12 8.19 7.58
CA CYS A 169 4.20 8.45 6.47
C CYS A 169 2.98 7.53 6.52
N ARG A 170 3.17 6.23 6.74
CA ARG A 170 2.08 5.25 6.86
C ARG A 170 1.12 5.60 7.99
N GLU A 171 1.65 5.93 9.17
CA GLU A 171 0.84 6.23 10.34
C GLU A 171 0.03 7.53 10.17
N ILE A 172 0.63 8.58 9.59
CA ILE A 172 -0.06 9.83 9.29
C ILE A 172 -1.12 9.62 8.19
N ALA A 173 -0.80 8.89 7.12
CA ALA A 173 -1.73 8.57 6.05
C ALA A 173 -2.95 7.81 6.57
N SER A 174 -2.75 6.85 7.46
CA SER A 174 -3.83 6.13 8.16
C SER A 174 -4.69 7.07 9.00
N GLY A 175 -4.08 7.99 9.73
CA GLY A 175 -4.78 8.97 10.55
C GLY A 175 -5.62 9.97 9.73
N LEU A 176 -5.22 10.23 8.49
CA LEU A 176 -5.95 11.08 7.52
C LEU A 176 -6.95 10.30 6.67
N GLY A 177 -7.01 8.96 6.79
CA GLY A 177 -7.92 8.11 6.02
C GLY A 177 -7.56 8.01 4.53
N LEU A 178 -6.28 8.11 4.17
CA LEU A 178 -5.85 7.87 2.81
C LEU A 178 -6.12 6.42 2.41
N ASP A 179 -6.48 6.21 1.14
CA ASP A 179 -6.69 4.86 0.61
C ASP A 179 -5.37 4.04 0.57
N ARG A 180 -5.52 2.71 0.52
CA ARG A 180 -4.40 1.78 0.54
C ARG A 180 -3.39 2.05 -0.58
N VAL A 181 -3.86 2.29 -1.81
CA VAL A 181 -2.98 2.47 -2.98
C VAL A 181 -2.15 3.75 -2.84
N THR A 182 -2.78 4.85 -2.41
CA THR A 182 -2.09 6.11 -2.14
C THR A 182 -1.07 5.96 -1.00
N THR A 183 -1.42 5.21 0.06
CA THR A 183 -0.51 4.95 1.19
C THR A 183 0.71 4.14 0.75
N GLU A 184 0.53 3.05 0.00
CA GLU A 184 1.64 2.23 -0.54
C GLU A 184 2.58 3.05 -1.43
N ARG A 185 2.03 3.92 -2.29
CA ARG A 185 2.84 4.83 -3.13
C ARG A 185 3.58 5.89 -2.32
N LEU A 186 2.96 6.41 -1.26
CA LEU A 186 3.62 7.33 -0.33
C LEU A 186 4.78 6.64 0.41
N GLU A 187 4.63 5.39 0.82
CA GLU A 187 5.70 4.61 1.43
C GLU A 187 6.89 4.41 0.49
N LEU A 188 6.62 4.11 -0.79
CA LEU A 188 7.68 4.03 -1.81
C LEU A 188 8.35 5.39 -2.03
N ALA A 189 7.58 6.47 -2.06
CA ALA A 189 8.14 7.81 -2.17
C ALA A 189 9.00 8.18 -0.95
N ALA A 190 8.59 7.81 0.25
CA ALA A 190 9.35 8.02 1.48
C ALA A 190 10.72 7.33 1.48
N ILE A 191 10.85 6.19 0.79
CA ILE A 191 12.14 5.50 0.61
C ILE A 191 12.98 6.18 -0.45
N ALA A 192 12.35 6.63 -1.54
CA ALA A 192 13.04 7.08 -2.75
C ALA A 192 13.19 8.61 -2.87
N HIS A 193 12.66 9.41 -1.92
CA HIS A 193 12.61 10.88 -2.08
C HIS A 193 14.00 11.51 -2.27
N ASP A 194 15.00 10.96 -1.62
CA ASP A 194 16.39 11.39 -1.68
C ASP A 194 17.21 10.74 -2.81
N TYR A 195 16.62 9.85 -3.62
CA TYR A 195 17.31 9.13 -4.69
C TYR A 195 18.00 10.08 -5.70
N GLY A 196 17.45 11.27 -5.91
CA GLY A 196 18.05 12.27 -6.77
C GLY A 196 19.40 12.79 -6.31
N LYS A 197 19.75 12.67 -5.04
CA LYS A 197 21.04 13.09 -4.50
C LYS A 197 22.21 12.38 -5.17
N ILE A 198 22.06 11.10 -5.55
CA ILE A 198 23.13 10.33 -6.20
C ILE A 198 23.49 10.82 -7.62
N TYR A 199 22.67 11.68 -8.20
CA TYR A 199 22.84 12.24 -9.55
C TYR A 199 23.23 13.72 -9.55
N LEU A 200 23.54 14.30 -8.40
CA LEU A 200 24.05 15.66 -8.32
C LEU A 200 25.49 15.72 -8.83
N ASP A 201 25.89 16.89 -9.42
CA ASP A 201 27.17 17.03 -10.08
C ASP A 201 28.36 16.99 -9.09
N ASP A 202 28.17 17.50 -7.88
CA ASP A 202 29.17 17.44 -6.79
C ASP A 202 28.50 16.83 -5.53
N LEU A 203 29.07 15.79 -4.98
CA LEU A 203 28.60 15.10 -3.79
C LEU A 203 29.40 15.46 -2.52
N GLY A 204 30.54 16.14 -2.69
CA GLY A 204 31.43 16.46 -1.58
C GLY A 204 30.80 17.35 -0.50
N PHE A 205 29.85 18.21 -0.89
CA PHE A 205 29.17 19.08 0.07
C PHE A 205 28.15 18.34 0.94
N LEU A 206 27.64 17.18 0.54
CA LEU A 206 26.69 16.38 1.34
C LEU A 206 27.33 15.89 2.65
N THR A 207 28.65 15.69 2.65
CA THR A 207 29.43 15.26 3.82
C THR A 207 30.21 16.40 4.49
N LYS A 208 30.05 17.62 3.99
CA LYS A 208 30.77 18.81 4.48
C LYS A 208 30.38 19.16 5.90
N LYS A 209 31.39 19.43 6.74
CA LYS A 209 31.19 20.01 8.06
C LYS A 209 30.94 21.52 7.95
N GLY A 210 29.73 21.95 8.27
CA GLY A 210 29.35 23.36 8.26
C GLY A 210 28.23 23.72 7.28
N PRO A 211 27.83 25.00 7.22
CA PRO A 211 26.74 25.45 6.36
C PRO A 211 27.10 25.34 4.88
N LEU A 212 26.09 25.02 4.06
CA LEU A 212 26.22 25.05 2.60
C LEU A 212 26.34 26.49 2.11
N THR A 213 27.16 26.72 1.09
CA THR A 213 27.16 27.96 0.32
C THR A 213 25.87 28.10 -0.49
N SER A 214 25.57 29.30 -0.96
CA SER A 214 24.35 29.49 -1.79
C SER A 214 24.39 28.67 -3.10
N ALA A 215 25.56 28.37 -3.65
CA ALA A 215 25.70 27.50 -4.82
C ALA A 215 25.43 26.02 -4.49
N GLU A 216 26.05 25.51 -3.42
CA GLU A 216 25.84 24.16 -2.92
C GLU A 216 24.33 23.94 -2.54
N TYR A 217 23.71 24.94 -1.90
CA TYR A 217 22.30 24.88 -1.55
C TYR A 217 21.38 24.79 -2.78
N LYS A 218 21.68 25.57 -3.84
CA LYS A 218 20.97 25.48 -5.12
C LYS A 218 21.14 24.12 -5.77
N GLU A 219 22.32 23.53 -5.66
CA GLU A 219 22.59 22.20 -6.21
C GLU A 219 21.77 21.13 -5.45
N VAL A 220 21.76 21.16 -4.11
CA VAL A 220 20.90 20.25 -3.32
C VAL A 220 19.43 20.39 -3.70
N GLN A 221 18.93 21.62 -3.91
CA GLN A 221 17.53 21.85 -4.27
C GLN A 221 17.09 21.17 -5.59
N ARG A 222 18.01 20.65 -6.40
CA ARG A 222 17.70 19.92 -7.64
C ARG A 222 17.29 18.47 -7.40
N HIS A 223 17.66 17.87 -6.25
CA HIS A 223 17.46 16.43 -6.05
C HIS A 223 15.99 15.96 -6.15
N PRO A 224 14.95 16.72 -5.74
CA PRO A 224 13.57 16.26 -5.90
C PRO A 224 13.17 16.13 -7.38
N GLU A 225 13.53 17.11 -8.20
CA GLU A 225 13.25 17.12 -9.64
C GLU A 225 14.06 16.03 -10.37
N VAL A 226 15.35 15.92 -10.04
CA VAL A 226 16.23 14.90 -10.62
C VAL A 226 15.76 13.50 -10.23
N GLY A 227 15.42 13.28 -8.95
CA GLY A 227 14.91 12.02 -8.45
C GLY A 227 13.61 11.61 -9.14
N ALA A 228 12.64 12.51 -9.22
CA ALA A 228 11.38 12.29 -9.92
C ALA A 228 11.61 11.94 -11.40
N THR A 229 12.52 12.65 -12.09
CA THR A 229 12.86 12.40 -13.49
C THR A 229 13.49 11.02 -13.68
N LYS A 230 14.40 10.61 -12.79
CA LYS A 230 15.07 9.30 -12.86
C LYS A 230 14.15 8.11 -12.56
N LEU A 231 13.11 8.33 -11.75
CA LEU A 231 12.05 7.35 -11.46
C LEU A 231 10.95 7.36 -12.53
N GLY A 232 10.81 8.42 -13.30
CA GLY A 232 9.65 8.76 -14.11
C GLY A 232 9.40 7.94 -15.38
N ASP A 233 10.36 7.11 -15.81
CA ASP A 233 10.22 6.29 -17.03
C ASP A 233 9.25 5.10 -16.86
N HIS A 234 8.73 4.89 -15.64
CA HIS A 234 7.81 3.81 -15.31
C HIS A 234 6.41 4.36 -15.01
N ARG A 235 5.44 3.98 -15.84
CA ARG A 235 4.05 4.43 -15.72
C ARG A 235 3.46 4.19 -14.32
N GLU A 236 3.83 3.08 -13.71
CA GLU A 236 3.37 2.63 -12.39
C GLU A 236 3.89 3.53 -11.26
N LEU A 237 5.00 4.23 -11.47
CA LEU A 237 5.63 5.12 -10.50
C LEU A 237 5.22 6.59 -10.64
N LYS A 238 4.29 6.92 -11.52
CA LYS A 238 3.91 8.33 -11.80
C LYS A 238 3.55 9.13 -10.55
N ASP A 239 2.75 8.54 -9.65
CA ASP A 239 2.38 9.21 -8.40
C ASP A 239 3.57 9.26 -7.42
N VAL A 240 4.39 8.22 -7.36
CA VAL A 240 5.63 8.20 -6.55
C VAL A 240 6.56 9.33 -7.00
N CYS A 241 6.78 9.48 -8.32
CA CYS A 241 7.58 10.58 -8.89
C CYS A 241 7.03 11.95 -8.50
N ARG A 242 5.70 12.11 -8.55
CA ARG A 242 5.04 13.33 -8.11
C ARG A 242 5.32 13.61 -6.63
N PHE A 243 5.15 12.63 -5.75
CA PHE A 243 5.38 12.79 -4.31
C PHE A 243 6.84 13.10 -4.00
N VAL A 244 7.78 12.44 -4.72
CA VAL A 244 9.22 12.73 -4.64
C VAL A 244 9.52 14.16 -5.08
N ALA A 245 8.90 14.66 -6.17
CA ALA A 245 9.11 16.04 -6.59
C ALA A 245 8.57 17.08 -5.59
N GLU A 246 7.54 16.72 -4.82
CA GLU A 246 6.80 17.64 -3.96
C GLU A 246 7.28 17.69 -2.50
N HIS A 247 8.19 16.82 -2.05
CA HIS A 247 8.51 16.67 -0.62
C HIS A 247 9.19 17.87 0.04
N HIS A 248 9.73 18.79 -0.75
CA HIS A 248 10.24 20.08 -0.28
C HIS A 248 9.35 21.27 -0.64
N GLU A 249 8.15 21.01 -1.14
CA GLU A 249 7.16 22.06 -1.30
C GLU A 249 6.59 22.50 0.06
N ARG A 250 6.20 23.76 0.13
CA ARG A 250 5.66 24.37 1.34
C ARG A 250 4.23 24.84 1.14
N TRP A 251 3.41 24.73 2.14
CA TRP A 251 2.01 25.16 2.08
C TRP A 251 1.83 26.62 1.64
N ASP A 252 2.75 27.52 2.04
CA ASP A 252 2.76 28.92 1.66
C ASP A 252 3.24 29.22 0.23
N GLY A 253 3.77 28.21 -0.49
CA GLY A 253 4.34 28.34 -1.83
C GLY A 253 5.80 28.81 -1.85
N ALA A 254 6.47 28.90 -0.69
CA ALA A 254 7.88 29.26 -0.60
C ALA A 254 8.82 28.05 -0.74
N GLY A 255 8.29 26.88 -1.08
CA GLY A 255 9.03 25.63 -1.30
C GLY A 255 9.73 25.55 -2.65
N TYR A 256 10.22 24.36 -2.97
CA TYR A 256 10.89 24.03 -4.22
C TYR A 256 10.63 22.55 -4.60
N PRO A 257 10.81 22.13 -5.86
CA PRO A 257 11.27 22.88 -7.02
C PRO A 257 10.16 23.63 -7.78
N LEU A 258 8.88 23.20 -7.64
CA LEU A 258 7.76 23.66 -8.46
C LEU A 258 7.05 24.90 -7.89
N ARG A 259 7.31 25.25 -6.63
CA ARG A 259 6.67 26.34 -5.88
C ARG A 259 5.15 26.21 -5.80
N LEU A 260 4.69 24.98 -5.62
CA LEU A 260 3.27 24.67 -5.43
C LEU A 260 2.76 25.27 -4.12
N LYS A 261 1.48 25.68 -4.09
CA LYS A 261 0.88 26.30 -2.94
C LYS A 261 -0.40 25.57 -2.50
N GLY A 262 -0.53 25.35 -1.21
CA GLY A 262 -1.75 24.80 -0.61
C GLY A 262 -2.07 23.41 -1.19
N LYS A 263 -3.29 23.24 -1.71
CA LYS A 263 -3.78 21.96 -2.26
C LYS A 263 -3.26 21.62 -3.66
N GLU A 264 -2.44 22.46 -4.28
CA GLU A 264 -1.69 22.08 -5.48
C GLU A 264 -0.66 20.99 -5.16
N ILE A 265 -0.12 20.99 -3.93
CA ILE A 265 0.71 19.92 -3.40
C ILE A 265 -0.19 18.72 -3.09
N SER A 266 0.17 17.52 -3.55
CA SER A 266 -0.58 16.29 -3.22
C SER A 266 -0.64 16.05 -1.70
N ALA A 267 -1.66 15.33 -1.23
CA ALA A 267 -1.73 14.95 0.19
C ALA A 267 -0.47 14.19 0.64
N ALA A 268 0.01 13.28 -0.20
CA ALA A 268 1.24 12.52 0.04
C ALA A 268 2.49 13.42 0.12
N GLY A 269 2.64 14.40 -0.79
CA GLY A 269 3.75 15.37 -0.74
C GLY A 269 3.72 16.22 0.54
N ARG A 270 2.54 16.65 0.99
CA ARG A 270 2.38 17.39 2.26
C ARG A 270 2.75 16.56 3.49
N ILE A 271 2.38 15.26 3.50
CA ILE A 271 2.76 14.32 4.58
C ILE A 271 4.27 14.12 4.57
N LEU A 272 4.85 13.82 3.42
CA LEU A 272 6.29 13.55 3.29
C LEU A 272 7.12 14.76 3.72
N GLY A 273 6.69 15.98 3.39
CA GLY A 273 7.36 17.21 3.83
C GLY A 273 7.37 17.43 5.35
N VAL A 274 6.30 17.06 6.06
CA VAL A 274 6.25 17.09 7.54
C VAL A 274 7.23 16.05 8.12
N VAL A 275 7.19 14.84 7.58
CA VAL A 275 8.00 13.71 8.07
C VAL A 275 9.50 13.94 7.85
N GLU A 276 9.88 14.47 6.69
CA GLU A 276 11.28 14.82 6.36
C GLU A 276 11.85 15.79 7.40
N VAL A 277 11.14 16.87 7.67
CA VAL A 277 11.58 17.86 8.64
C VAL A 277 11.62 17.27 10.06
N PHE A 278 10.63 16.45 10.44
CA PHE A 278 10.62 15.78 11.74
C PHE A 278 11.84 14.88 11.94
N ASP A 279 12.11 13.97 11.00
CA ASP A 279 13.26 13.09 11.10
C ASP A 279 14.58 13.85 11.13
N SER A 280 14.68 14.92 10.33
CA SER A 280 15.86 15.76 10.32
C SER A 280 16.11 16.51 11.62
N LEU A 281 15.06 16.89 12.37
CA LEU A 281 15.18 17.58 13.65
C LEU A 281 15.47 16.65 14.82
N THR A 282 14.94 15.44 14.78
CA THR A 282 14.95 14.47 15.90
C THR A 282 16.05 13.41 15.78
N THR A 283 16.73 13.31 14.62
CA THR A 283 17.83 12.37 14.42
C THR A 283 19.18 13.05 14.66
N LYS A 284 20.13 12.30 15.27
CA LYS A 284 21.51 12.76 15.47
C LYS A 284 22.22 12.89 14.11
N ARG A 285 22.76 14.07 13.84
CA ARG A 285 23.64 14.31 12.68
C ARG A 285 25.03 14.75 13.19
N SER A 286 26.08 14.57 12.40
CA SER A 286 27.46 14.88 12.82
C SER A 286 27.69 16.31 13.32
N TYR A 287 26.86 17.24 12.87
CA TYR A 287 26.96 18.67 13.19
C TYR A 287 25.81 19.18 14.07
N LYS A 288 24.88 18.31 14.50
CA LYS A 288 23.67 18.73 15.24
C LYS A 288 23.17 17.62 16.17
N ASN A 289 22.98 17.97 17.43
CA ASN A 289 22.25 17.11 18.36
C ASN A 289 20.76 17.10 18.05
N PRO A 290 20.04 15.98 18.29
CA PRO A 290 18.58 15.92 18.18
C PRO A 290 17.91 16.98 19.03
N TRP A 291 16.83 17.56 18.52
CA TRP A 291 15.99 18.41 19.33
C TRP A 291 15.18 17.58 20.32
N SER A 292 14.83 18.19 21.47
CA SER A 292 13.83 17.62 22.37
C SER A 292 12.47 17.59 21.70
N LEU A 293 11.61 16.70 22.20
CA LEU A 293 10.22 16.59 21.70
C LEU A 293 9.47 17.92 21.83
N ASP A 294 9.54 18.56 22.98
CA ASP A 294 8.85 19.84 23.23
C ASP A 294 9.29 20.92 22.23
N LYS A 295 10.60 21.08 22.04
CA LYS A 295 11.14 22.01 21.06
C LYS A 295 10.69 21.71 19.63
N THR A 296 10.54 20.44 19.31
CA THR A 296 10.10 19.99 17.98
C THR A 296 8.62 20.32 17.80
N ILE A 297 7.78 20.10 18.81
CA ILE A 297 6.36 20.44 18.79
C ILE A 297 6.19 21.96 18.62
N ASP A 298 6.85 22.77 19.45
CA ASP A 298 6.78 24.25 19.37
C ASP A 298 7.13 24.75 17.95
N PHE A 299 8.16 24.14 17.33
CA PHE A 299 8.55 24.49 15.96
C PHE A 299 7.42 24.18 14.97
N PHE A 300 6.86 22.97 15.02
CA PHE A 300 5.82 22.56 14.09
C PHE A 300 4.55 23.40 14.23
N GLU A 301 4.12 23.72 15.46
CA GLU A 301 3.00 24.61 15.72
C GLU A 301 3.22 26.01 15.13
N ALA A 302 4.42 26.57 15.27
CA ALA A 302 4.79 27.85 14.69
C ALA A 302 4.82 27.84 13.13
N GLN A 303 4.91 26.66 12.50
CA GLN A 303 4.92 26.48 11.05
C GLN A 303 3.55 26.10 10.47
N SER A 304 2.52 25.94 11.30
CA SER A 304 1.15 25.66 10.85
C SER A 304 0.63 26.75 9.92
N GLY A 305 0.07 26.36 8.78
CA GLY A 305 -0.42 27.29 7.76
C GLY A 305 0.68 28.06 6.99
N LYS A 306 1.96 27.81 7.31
CA LYS A 306 3.14 28.36 6.62
C LYS A 306 3.84 27.25 5.83
N ALA A 307 4.74 26.52 6.48
CA ALA A 307 5.42 25.41 5.83
C ALA A 307 4.47 24.21 5.65
N PHE A 308 3.60 23.95 6.59
CA PHE A 308 2.78 22.74 6.65
C PHE A 308 1.28 23.05 6.61
N GLU A 309 0.52 22.14 5.98
CA GLU A 309 -0.94 22.16 6.05
C GLU A 309 -1.42 21.92 7.49
N PRO A 310 -2.36 22.74 8.02
CA PRO A 310 -2.85 22.55 9.38
C PRO A 310 -3.43 21.15 9.65
N GLU A 311 -4.23 20.59 8.74
CA GLU A 311 -4.87 19.27 8.89
C GLU A 311 -3.85 18.12 8.99
N VAL A 312 -2.83 18.13 8.12
CA VAL A 312 -1.73 17.17 8.16
C VAL A 312 -0.95 17.31 9.46
N LEU A 313 -0.66 18.54 9.83
CA LEU A 313 0.09 18.84 11.04
C LEU A 313 -0.65 18.43 12.32
N ASP A 314 -1.95 18.72 12.43
CA ASP A 314 -2.77 18.30 13.56
C ASP A 314 -2.83 16.77 13.70
N THR A 315 -2.88 16.06 12.58
CA THR A 315 -2.86 14.59 12.59
C THR A 315 -1.50 14.07 13.01
N PHE A 316 -0.41 14.66 12.50
CA PHE A 316 0.96 14.34 12.90
C PHE A 316 1.18 14.57 14.39
N LEU A 317 0.80 15.73 14.95
CA LEU A 317 0.98 16.05 16.37
C LEU A 317 0.20 15.08 17.27
N ARG A 318 -1.02 14.71 16.92
CA ARG A 318 -1.79 13.69 17.65
C ARG A 318 -1.10 12.31 17.63
N GLN A 319 -0.52 11.90 16.51
CA GLN A 319 0.25 10.68 16.44
C GLN A 319 1.53 10.77 17.29
N LEU A 320 2.19 11.90 17.27
CA LEU A 320 3.40 12.16 18.05
C LEU A 320 3.12 12.11 19.56
N GLU A 321 2.00 12.66 20.03
CA GLU A 321 1.57 12.58 21.44
C GLU A 321 1.33 11.13 21.89
N THR A 322 0.73 10.32 21.02
CA THR A 322 0.37 8.93 21.35
C THR A 322 1.54 7.95 21.21
N GLN A 323 2.44 8.19 20.27
CA GLN A 323 3.51 7.26 19.87
C GLN A 323 4.92 7.86 19.97
N GLY A 324 5.06 9.10 20.43
CA GLY A 324 6.32 9.86 20.36
C GLY A 324 7.54 9.14 20.92
N ALA A 325 7.38 8.44 22.05
CA ALA A 325 8.48 7.63 22.61
C ALA A 325 8.90 6.47 21.69
N ALA A 326 7.95 5.83 21.00
CA ALA A 326 8.22 4.76 20.05
C ALA A 326 8.83 5.27 18.74
N TRP A 327 8.47 6.51 18.34
CA TRP A 327 9.05 7.15 17.16
C TRP A 327 10.49 7.61 17.42
N LEU A 328 10.77 8.23 18.56
CA LEU A 328 12.10 8.71 18.92
C LEU A 328 13.08 7.57 19.24
N ASN A 329 12.58 6.41 19.68
CA ASN A 329 13.38 5.21 19.99
C ASN A 329 13.41 4.20 18.82
N ALA A 330 12.95 4.58 17.62
CA ALA A 330 13.09 3.72 16.45
C ALA A 330 14.58 3.41 16.22
N PRO A 331 14.95 2.14 15.94
CA PRO A 331 16.35 1.72 15.89
C PRO A 331 17.10 2.56 14.85
N GLN A 332 18.04 3.36 15.32
CA GLN A 332 19.07 3.95 14.46
C GLN A 332 19.97 2.79 14.05
N ARG A 333 20.15 2.53 12.75
CA ARG A 333 21.16 1.57 12.30
C ARG A 333 22.50 2.03 12.86
N ASP A 334 23.17 1.12 13.58
CA ASP A 334 24.45 1.41 14.18
C ASP A 334 25.48 1.58 13.05
N LEU A 335 25.92 2.82 12.80
CA LEU A 335 26.88 3.14 11.74
C LEU A 335 28.23 2.42 11.94
N GLU A 336 28.55 2.06 13.20
CA GLU A 336 29.72 1.25 13.54
C GLU A 336 29.59 -0.19 13.05
N ALA A 337 28.38 -0.77 13.13
CA ALA A 337 28.12 -2.12 12.61
C ALA A 337 28.18 -2.20 11.08
N ALA A 338 27.97 -1.07 10.40
CA ALA A 338 28.04 -0.97 8.94
C ALA A 338 29.47 -0.65 8.42
N GLY A 339 30.47 -0.54 9.30
CA GLY A 339 31.87 -0.22 8.93
C GLY A 339 32.07 1.23 8.53
N ILE A 340 31.14 2.14 8.85
CA ILE A 340 31.23 3.58 8.59
C ILE A 340 31.77 4.23 9.86
N ALA A 341 33.05 4.63 9.84
CA ALA A 341 33.70 5.25 11.00
C ALA A 341 33.01 6.56 11.39
N PRO A 342 32.65 6.77 12.67
CA PRO A 342 32.11 8.04 13.14
C PRO A 342 33.15 9.15 12.98
N ALA A 343 32.73 10.30 12.42
CA ALA A 343 33.58 11.46 12.37
C ALA A 343 33.88 11.97 13.78
N ALA A 344 35.19 12.15 14.10
CA ALA A 344 35.67 12.59 15.39
C ALA A 344 34.93 13.83 15.92
N ASP A 345 34.62 13.78 17.21
CA ASP A 345 33.94 14.79 18.00
C ASP A 345 34.64 16.17 17.88
N VAL A 346 33.94 17.17 17.36
CA VAL A 346 34.39 18.57 17.39
C VAL A 346 33.30 19.41 18.01
N GLY A 347 33.64 19.97 19.16
CA GLY A 347 32.88 20.70 20.14
C GLY A 347 31.83 21.69 19.65
N ASP A 348 30.91 21.90 20.55
CA ASP A 348 29.81 22.85 20.63
C ASP A 348 30.02 24.19 19.87
N GLY A 349 29.16 24.40 18.89
CA GLY A 349 29.07 25.66 18.17
C GLY A 349 27.64 25.97 17.79
N THR A 350 26.90 26.59 18.70
CA THR A 350 25.62 27.26 18.44
C THR A 350 25.70 28.16 17.23
N ARG A 351 25.05 27.84 16.12
CA ARG A 351 24.57 28.81 15.12
C ARG A 351 23.35 28.29 14.34
N GLN A 352 22.43 29.18 14.23
CA GLN A 352 21.06 29.23 13.74
C GLN A 352 20.76 28.46 12.44
N ALA A 353 19.52 27.97 12.39
CA ALA A 353 18.78 27.32 11.29
C ALA A 353 18.68 28.19 10.05
#